data_c570a7a5c0505a4ae248a54051eda3c4
#
_entry.id   c570a7a5c0505a4ae248a54051eda3c4
#
_cell.length_a   1.000
_cell.length_b   1.000
_cell.length_c   1.000
_cell.angle_alpha   90.00
_cell.angle_beta   90.00
_cell.angle_gamma   90.00
#
_symmetry.space_group_name_H-M   'P 1'
#
loop_
_entity.id
_entity.type
_entity.pdbx_description
1 polymer ?
#
loop_
_entity_poly.entity_id
_entity_poly.type
_entity_poly.pdbx_seq_one_letter_code
_entity_poly.pdbx_strand_id
1 'polypeptide(L)'
;RGDDVTTNVRTIRTIPLVLPGKGYPHQFEIRGEVLMPWSVFEEINIERQAAEEPLLANPRNAASGTLKSLDSRLVARRHLDAYLYYLLGDEVPFDGHYENLQAARQWGFPISEGMQKVDTLEDIYRFIAHWETARHDLPVATDGIVLKVNSGRQQRTLGFTAKSPRWAIAYKFKAERVCTRLNDVSYQVGRTGAVTPVANMDAVLLAGTTVRRATLNNEDFIRSFDLHLGDYVYVEKGGEIIPKIVGVDLTRRDAAAQPVKFVDRCPECGAQLVRYDGEAAHYCPNDSGCPPQIKGRIEHFIARRAMNIDSIGPETVDEYYRRGLIHNIADLYDIRTEQIDGDGSRQKSARKIVNGIHASLAVPFERVLFALGIRFVGETSARVLARHFKSMDALMEARLDELLEVEGVGRVIAESIIRYFRNPDNRTIVERLRGYGLQMALATFWQQGLTHRLEGQSIVISGVFEHYNRDQYKALIEQHGGKNVGSISSKTSFILAGANMGPAKLQKAEQLGIKVMSEDEFLRLIND
;
A
#
# COMPACT_ATOMS: atom_id res chain seq x y z
N ARG A 1 6.05 -1.02 -6.61
CA ARG A 1 6.32 -0.26 -7.84
C ARG A 1 5.45 0.99 -7.82
N GLY A 2 6.04 2.17 -8.10
CA GLY A 2 5.39 3.47 -8.11
C GLY A 2 5.11 3.99 -9.53
N ASP A 3 4.54 5.19 -9.60
CA ASP A 3 4.41 5.93 -10.86
C ASP A 3 5.75 6.63 -11.15
N ASP A 4 6.15 6.68 -12.42
CA ASP A 4 7.28 7.51 -12.84
C ASP A 4 6.81 8.96 -12.98
N VAL A 5 7.32 9.80 -12.09
CA VAL A 5 7.04 11.24 -12.04
C VAL A 5 8.31 12.06 -12.27
N THR A 6 9.34 11.48 -12.85
CA THR A 6 10.67 12.08 -13.06
C THR A 6 10.56 13.46 -13.72
N THR A 7 9.77 13.58 -14.80
CA THR A 7 9.59 14.85 -15.53
C THR A 7 9.03 15.95 -14.62
N ASN A 8 8.10 15.60 -13.73
CA ASN A 8 7.48 16.53 -12.80
C ASN A 8 8.40 16.87 -11.63
N VAL A 9 9.11 15.88 -11.06
CA VAL A 9 10.11 16.12 -10.00
C VAL A 9 11.20 17.08 -10.47
N ARG A 10 11.62 17.01 -11.72
CA ARG A 10 12.62 17.94 -12.31
C ARG A 10 12.17 19.40 -12.32
N THR A 11 10.89 19.69 -12.11
CA THR A 11 10.37 21.05 -12.00
C THR A 11 10.45 21.61 -10.58
N ILE A 12 10.73 20.78 -9.57
CA ILE A 12 10.84 21.18 -8.17
C ILE A 12 12.20 21.84 -7.96
N ARG A 13 12.21 23.16 -7.75
CA ARG A 13 13.43 23.98 -7.73
C ARG A 13 14.37 23.67 -6.56
N THR A 14 13.83 23.17 -5.45
CA THR A 14 14.59 22.81 -4.25
C THR A 14 15.31 21.46 -4.38
N ILE A 15 14.95 20.63 -5.36
CA ILE A 15 15.65 19.38 -5.66
C ILE A 15 16.76 19.68 -6.69
N PRO A 16 18.05 19.51 -6.35
CA PRO A 16 19.14 19.80 -7.27
C PRO A 16 19.13 18.85 -8.47
N LEU A 17 19.24 19.39 -9.68
CA LEU A 17 19.43 18.60 -10.92
C LEU A 17 20.88 18.17 -11.12
N VAL A 18 21.81 18.89 -10.48
CA VAL A 18 23.25 18.59 -10.43
C VAL A 18 23.67 18.76 -8.98
N LEU A 19 24.33 17.75 -8.42
CA LEU A 19 24.78 17.80 -7.04
C LEU A 19 26.00 18.74 -6.92
N PRO A 20 25.93 19.78 -6.08
CA PRO A 20 27.10 20.60 -5.79
C PRO A 20 28.06 19.83 -4.85
N GLY A 21 29.35 20.12 -4.99
CA GLY A 21 30.36 19.57 -4.08
C GLY A 21 30.89 18.19 -4.46
N LYS A 22 31.45 17.51 -3.46
CA LYS A 22 32.12 16.19 -3.57
C LYS A 22 31.73 15.35 -2.36
N GLY A 23 32.06 14.05 -2.41
CA GLY A 23 31.88 13.15 -1.27
C GLY A 23 30.51 12.48 -1.18
N TYR A 24 29.68 12.58 -2.22
CA TYR A 24 28.47 11.76 -2.34
C TYR A 24 28.82 10.39 -2.95
N PRO A 25 28.04 9.33 -2.58
CA PRO A 25 28.22 7.99 -3.16
C PRO A 25 27.99 8.00 -4.67
N HIS A 26 28.66 7.11 -5.39
CA HIS A 26 28.47 6.98 -6.84
C HIS A 26 27.01 6.61 -7.19
N GLN A 27 26.37 5.79 -6.36
CA GLN A 27 24.98 5.38 -6.51
C GLN A 27 24.26 5.39 -5.16
N PHE A 28 23.13 6.07 -5.07
CA PHE A 28 22.30 6.10 -3.88
C PHE A 28 20.85 6.41 -4.24
N GLU A 29 19.96 6.12 -3.31
CA GLU A 29 18.55 6.49 -3.33
C GLU A 29 18.29 7.44 -2.17
N ILE A 30 17.58 8.54 -2.42
CA ILE A 30 17.09 9.42 -1.36
C ILE A 30 15.58 9.51 -1.41
N ARG A 31 14.93 9.29 -0.28
CA ARG A 31 13.46 9.32 -0.16
C ARG A 31 13.01 10.56 0.57
N GLY A 32 11.86 11.07 0.15
CA GLY A 32 11.27 12.27 0.71
C GLY A 32 9.78 12.36 0.46
N GLU A 33 9.23 13.49 0.85
CA GLU A 33 7.85 13.87 0.58
C GLU A 33 7.83 15.16 -0.24
N VAL A 34 7.06 15.14 -1.33
CA VAL A 34 6.77 16.32 -2.13
C VAL A 34 5.53 16.99 -1.53
N LEU A 35 5.60 18.28 -1.35
CA LEU A 35 4.60 19.05 -0.64
C LEU A 35 4.32 20.40 -1.35
N MET A 36 3.28 21.09 -0.92
CA MET A 36 2.93 22.42 -1.39
C MET A 36 2.98 23.38 -0.21
N PRO A 37 3.82 24.44 -0.25
CA PRO A 37 3.84 25.49 0.77
C PRO A 37 2.48 26.17 0.92
N TRP A 38 2.16 26.64 2.12
CA TRP A 38 0.91 27.37 2.40
C TRP A 38 0.75 28.60 1.51
N SER A 39 1.80 29.38 1.33
CA SER A 39 1.78 30.58 0.47
C SER A 39 1.39 30.25 -0.97
N VAL A 40 1.94 29.17 -1.52
CA VAL A 40 1.62 28.71 -2.88
C VAL A 40 0.18 28.18 -2.97
N PHE A 41 -0.25 27.43 -1.96
CA PHE A 41 -1.62 26.92 -1.88
C PHE A 41 -2.66 28.06 -1.84
N GLU A 42 -2.41 29.10 -1.06
CA GLU A 42 -3.26 30.28 -0.96
C GLU A 42 -3.27 31.07 -2.27
N GLU A 43 -2.11 31.31 -2.90
CA GLU A 43 -2.00 31.97 -4.20
C GLU A 43 -2.82 31.26 -5.27
N ILE A 44 -2.69 29.93 -5.39
CA ILE A 44 -3.48 29.15 -6.35
C ILE A 44 -4.98 29.26 -6.06
N ASN A 45 -5.39 29.25 -4.80
CA ASN A 45 -6.80 29.38 -4.45
C ASN A 45 -7.36 30.79 -4.74
N ILE A 46 -6.56 31.83 -4.58
CA ILE A 46 -6.94 33.21 -5.01
C ILE A 46 -7.16 33.24 -6.53
N GLU A 47 -6.24 32.67 -7.32
CA GLU A 47 -6.37 32.60 -8.78
C GLU A 47 -7.63 31.81 -9.20
N ARG A 48 -7.89 30.67 -8.57
CA ARG A 48 -9.05 29.82 -8.86
C ARG A 48 -10.36 30.52 -8.49
N GLN A 49 -10.38 31.23 -7.38
CA GLN A 49 -11.54 32.03 -6.97
C GLN A 49 -11.84 33.14 -7.98
N ALA A 50 -10.82 33.81 -8.48
CA ALA A 50 -10.95 34.86 -9.52
C ALA A 50 -11.42 34.26 -10.86
N ALA A 51 -11.11 33.00 -11.14
CA ALA A 51 -11.55 32.27 -12.32
C ALA A 51 -12.88 31.51 -12.13
N GLU A 52 -13.56 31.67 -10.99
CA GLU A 52 -14.79 30.94 -10.60
C GLU A 52 -14.62 29.41 -10.63
N GLU A 53 -13.39 28.91 -10.41
CA GLU A 53 -13.09 27.50 -10.33
C GLU A 53 -13.23 26.96 -8.89
N PRO A 54 -13.53 25.66 -8.69
CA PRO A 54 -13.55 25.04 -7.37
C PRO A 54 -12.19 25.15 -6.67
N LEU A 55 -12.17 25.59 -5.42
CA LEU A 55 -10.95 25.75 -4.64
C LEU A 55 -10.29 24.39 -4.33
N LEU A 56 -8.98 24.38 -4.20
CA LEU A 56 -8.24 23.23 -3.69
C LEU A 56 -8.56 23.06 -2.19
N ALA A 57 -8.77 21.81 -1.77
CA ALA A 57 -9.28 21.51 -0.41
C ALA A 57 -8.20 21.60 0.67
N ASN A 58 -6.97 21.15 0.37
CA ASN A 58 -5.83 21.22 1.29
C ASN A 58 -4.51 21.06 0.51
N PRO A 59 -3.38 21.54 1.06
CA PRO A 59 -2.10 21.54 0.36
C PRO A 59 -1.56 20.10 0.10
N ARG A 60 -1.85 19.11 0.96
CA ARG A 60 -1.39 17.73 0.77
C ARG A 60 -2.02 17.10 -0.48
N ASN A 61 -3.34 17.18 -0.61
CA ASN A 61 -4.04 16.66 -1.79
C ASN A 61 -3.69 17.44 -3.05
N ALA A 62 -3.51 18.77 -2.93
CA ALA A 62 -3.08 19.64 -4.00
C ALA A 62 -1.68 19.26 -4.51
N ALA A 63 -0.73 19.01 -3.62
CA ALA A 63 0.62 18.53 -3.97
C ALA A 63 0.57 17.18 -4.70
N SER A 64 -0.14 16.19 -4.14
CA SER A 64 -0.25 14.85 -4.72
C SER A 64 -0.91 14.87 -6.10
N GLY A 65 -2.00 15.62 -6.27
CA GLY A 65 -2.68 15.76 -7.55
C GLY A 65 -1.83 16.50 -8.59
N THR A 66 -1.10 17.53 -8.17
CA THR A 66 -0.19 18.27 -9.03
C THR A 66 0.98 17.40 -9.49
N LEU A 67 1.64 16.69 -8.57
CA LEU A 67 2.81 15.84 -8.90
C LEU A 67 2.47 14.74 -9.93
N LYS A 68 1.23 14.29 -9.97
CA LYS A 68 0.75 13.26 -10.91
C LYS A 68 0.15 13.84 -12.19
N SER A 69 0.19 15.16 -12.38
CA SER A 69 -0.30 15.79 -13.61
C SER A 69 0.50 15.31 -14.83
N LEU A 70 -0.20 15.14 -15.95
CA LEU A 70 0.42 14.83 -17.24
C LEU A 70 1.10 16.07 -17.89
N ASP A 71 0.75 17.29 -17.45
CA ASP A 71 1.37 18.53 -17.93
C ASP A 71 2.41 19.04 -16.92
N SER A 72 3.68 18.81 -17.21
CA SER A 72 4.80 19.26 -16.39
C SER A 72 4.94 20.81 -16.31
N ARG A 73 4.38 21.56 -17.26
CA ARG A 73 4.35 23.03 -17.22
C ARG A 73 3.37 23.51 -16.15
N LEU A 74 2.26 22.82 -15.97
CA LEU A 74 1.34 23.08 -14.85
C LEU A 74 2.03 22.79 -13.51
N VAL A 75 2.78 21.69 -13.41
CA VAL A 75 3.55 21.34 -12.19
C VAL A 75 4.58 22.42 -11.89
N ALA A 76 5.32 22.87 -12.89
CA ALA A 76 6.31 23.94 -12.75
C ALA A 76 5.71 25.26 -12.21
N ARG A 77 4.52 25.64 -12.69
CA ARG A 77 3.81 26.85 -12.22
C ARG A 77 3.29 26.75 -10.78
N ARG A 78 3.04 25.54 -10.31
CA ARG A 78 2.52 25.29 -8.95
C ARG A 78 3.60 25.21 -7.87
N HIS A 79 4.85 25.48 -8.18
CA HIS A 79 5.96 25.63 -7.25
C HIS A 79 5.95 24.65 -6.08
N LEU A 80 5.87 23.33 -6.39
CA LEU A 80 5.99 22.28 -5.38
C LEU A 80 7.37 22.35 -4.71
N ASP A 81 7.41 21.89 -3.48
CA ASP A 81 8.62 21.76 -2.68
C ASP A 81 8.80 20.31 -2.21
N ALA A 82 9.93 19.99 -1.56
CA ALA A 82 10.20 18.67 -1.04
C ALA A 82 11.01 18.72 0.25
N TYR A 83 10.78 17.74 1.13
CA TYR A 83 11.69 17.41 2.21
C TYR A 83 12.14 15.96 2.09
N LEU A 84 13.47 15.76 2.02
CA LEU A 84 14.07 14.44 1.90
C LEU A 84 14.52 13.98 3.29
N TYR A 85 14.19 12.73 3.63
CA TYR A 85 14.30 12.26 5.01
C TYR A 85 14.92 10.87 5.16
N TYR A 86 15.37 10.23 4.09
CA TYR A 86 16.01 8.91 4.18
C TYR A 86 16.96 8.67 3.01
N LEU A 87 18.24 8.54 3.34
CA LEU A 87 19.32 8.20 2.39
C LEU A 87 19.58 6.70 2.45
N LEU A 88 19.63 6.05 1.29
CA LEU A 88 19.87 4.63 1.13
C LEU A 88 20.96 4.39 0.08
N GLY A 89 21.77 3.41 0.31
CA GLY A 89 22.83 2.98 -0.60
C GLY A 89 23.82 2.07 0.11
N ASP A 90 24.63 1.38 -0.67
CA ASP A 90 25.67 0.50 -0.13
C ASP A 90 26.86 1.29 0.44
N GLU A 91 27.06 2.52 -0.05
CA GLU A 91 28.21 3.39 0.25
C GLU A 91 27.80 4.69 0.94
N VAL A 92 26.73 4.66 1.78
CA VAL A 92 26.39 5.84 2.58
C VAL A 92 27.53 6.23 3.51
N PRO A 93 27.86 7.54 3.65
CA PRO A 93 29.10 7.97 4.30
C PRO A 93 29.19 7.65 5.80
N PHE A 94 28.04 7.52 6.49
CA PHE A 94 27.98 7.31 7.94
C PHE A 94 27.05 6.16 8.31
N ASP A 95 27.26 5.53 9.49
CA ASP A 95 26.27 4.63 10.08
C ASP A 95 25.07 5.41 10.61
N GLY A 96 25.26 6.66 11.02
CA GLY A 96 24.22 7.50 11.58
C GLY A 96 23.25 8.05 10.55
N HIS A 97 21.94 7.85 10.79
CA HIS A 97 20.86 8.39 9.93
C HIS A 97 20.87 9.92 9.90
N TYR A 98 21.06 10.57 11.06
CA TYR A 98 21.13 12.02 11.18
C TYR A 98 22.34 12.58 10.41
N GLU A 99 23.51 11.97 10.59
CA GLU A 99 24.77 12.36 9.95
C GLU A 99 24.67 12.20 8.42
N ASN A 100 24.02 11.15 7.93
CA ASN A 100 23.77 10.96 6.50
C ASN A 100 22.85 12.04 5.91
N LEU A 101 21.84 12.49 6.65
CA LEU A 101 20.97 13.58 6.21
C LEU A 101 21.68 14.93 6.25
N GLN A 102 22.60 15.16 7.20
CA GLN A 102 23.43 16.37 7.21
C GLN A 102 24.37 16.39 5.99
N ALA A 103 24.96 15.25 5.62
CA ALA A 103 25.74 15.15 4.38
C ALA A 103 24.87 15.42 3.13
N ALA A 104 23.67 14.85 3.06
CA ALA A 104 22.75 15.10 1.97
C ALA A 104 22.37 16.58 1.85
N ARG A 105 22.24 17.30 2.97
CA ARG A 105 22.04 18.77 2.97
C ARG A 105 23.24 19.50 2.34
N GLN A 106 24.47 19.06 2.64
CA GLN A 106 25.67 19.64 2.03
C GLN A 106 25.76 19.37 0.53
N TRP A 107 25.13 18.31 0.03
CA TRP A 107 25.00 18.01 -1.39
C TRP A 107 23.86 18.78 -2.06
N GLY A 108 23.21 19.70 -1.33
CA GLY A 108 22.15 20.58 -1.84
C GLY A 108 20.73 20.01 -1.75
N PHE A 109 20.53 18.86 -1.12
CA PHE A 109 19.17 18.33 -0.93
C PHE A 109 18.39 19.07 0.16
N PRO A 110 17.09 19.31 -0.03
CA PRO A 110 16.23 19.96 0.96
C PRO A 110 15.95 19.00 2.12
N ILE A 111 16.66 19.20 3.22
CA ILE A 111 16.49 18.47 4.48
C ILE A 111 15.86 19.42 5.50
N SER A 112 14.83 18.96 6.22
CA SER A 112 14.14 19.76 7.24
C SER A 112 15.10 20.31 8.29
N GLU A 113 15.01 21.59 8.59
CA GLU A 113 15.79 22.23 9.67
C GLU A 113 15.27 21.84 11.05
N GLY A 114 14.00 21.42 11.15
CA GLY A 114 13.39 20.93 12.38
C GLY A 114 13.88 19.53 12.82
N MET A 115 14.80 18.90 12.08
CA MET A 115 15.35 17.60 12.44
C MET A 115 16.35 17.73 13.61
N GLN A 116 16.20 16.90 14.64
CA GLN A 116 17.08 16.88 15.80
C GLN A 116 17.49 15.44 16.15
N LYS A 117 18.76 15.29 16.58
CA LYS A 117 19.27 14.06 17.22
C LYS A 117 19.12 14.21 18.74
N VAL A 118 18.59 13.19 19.39
CA VAL A 118 18.30 13.18 20.83
C VAL A 118 18.77 11.87 21.45
N ASP A 119 19.13 11.89 22.71
CA ASP A 119 19.69 10.74 23.41
C ASP A 119 18.81 10.24 24.57
N THR A 120 17.85 11.06 25.06
CA THR A 120 16.99 10.72 26.18
C THR A 120 15.49 10.80 25.83
N LEU A 121 14.66 10.13 26.63
CA LEU A 121 13.19 10.23 26.50
C LEU A 121 12.71 11.65 26.81
N GLU A 122 13.34 12.34 27.75
CA GLU A 122 13.02 13.72 28.12
C GLU A 122 13.25 14.66 26.93
N ASP A 123 14.30 14.44 26.14
CA ASP A 123 14.56 15.21 24.92
C ASP A 123 13.48 14.94 23.87
N ILE A 124 13.02 13.69 23.74
CA ILE A 124 11.91 13.34 22.84
C ILE A 124 10.64 14.08 23.26
N TYR A 125 10.29 14.06 24.55
CA TYR A 125 9.10 14.76 25.03
C TYR A 125 9.21 16.28 24.85
N ARG A 126 10.38 16.87 25.06
CA ARG A 126 10.61 18.31 24.79
C ARG A 126 10.45 18.63 23.32
N PHE A 127 10.96 17.78 22.43
CA PHE A 127 10.81 17.93 21.00
C PHE A 127 9.33 17.84 20.56
N ILE A 128 8.58 16.87 21.10
CA ILE A 128 7.14 16.74 20.87
C ILE A 128 6.41 18.00 21.30
N ALA A 129 6.62 18.44 22.55
CA ALA A 129 5.95 19.61 23.11
C ALA A 129 6.26 20.91 22.35
N HIS A 130 7.49 21.07 21.88
CA HIS A 130 7.89 22.20 21.04
C HIS A 130 7.09 22.21 19.72
N TRP A 131 7.09 21.08 18.98
CA TRP A 131 6.46 21.02 17.68
C TRP A 131 4.93 20.92 17.74
N GLU A 132 4.34 20.55 18.86
CA GLU A 132 2.88 20.62 19.03
C GLU A 132 2.35 22.04 18.83
N THR A 133 3.15 23.07 19.18
CA THR A 133 2.82 24.48 19.00
C THR A 133 3.51 25.08 17.77
N ALA A 134 4.82 24.93 17.65
CA ALA A 134 5.63 25.60 16.62
C ALA A 134 5.33 25.12 15.18
N ARG A 135 4.68 23.97 15.01
CA ARG A 135 4.28 23.47 13.68
C ARG A 135 3.37 24.40 12.90
N HIS A 136 2.63 25.27 13.60
CA HIS A 136 1.72 26.23 12.96
C HIS A 136 2.46 27.36 12.25
N ASP A 137 3.73 27.58 12.61
CA ASP A 137 4.61 28.59 12.00
C ASP A 137 5.40 28.01 10.81
N LEU A 138 5.29 26.70 10.55
CA LEU A 138 5.96 26.08 9.42
C LEU A 138 5.33 26.49 8.09
N PRO A 139 6.13 26.67 7.03
CA PRO A 139 5.62 27.02 5.71
C PRO A 139 4.80 25.89 5.07
N VAL A 140 4.72 24.73 5.70
CA VAL A 140 4.07 23.51 5.19
C VAL A 140 3.18 22.88 6.23
N ALA A 141 2.13 22.18 5.79
CA ALA A 141 1.26 21.41 6.68
C ALA A 141 2.02 20.25 7.32
N THR A 142 1.94 20.14 8.65
CA THR A 142 2.63 19.10 9.44
C THR A 142 1.66 18.50 10.45
N ASP A 143 1.49 17.16 10.40
CA ASP A 143 0.52 16.41 11.20
C ASP A 143 1.17 15.58 12.33
N GLY A 144 2.49 15.55 12.40
CA GLY A 144 3.23 14.79 13.37
C GLY A 144 4.73 14.81 13.17
N ILE A 145 5.41 13.99 13.94
CA ILE A 145 6.85 13.76 13.87
C ILE A 145 7.13 12.27 13.68
N VAL A 146 8.32 11.95 13.20
CA VAL A 146 8.79 10.56 13.08
C VAL A 146 10.06 10.39 13.90
N LEU A 147 10.00 9.51 14.89
CA LEU A 147 11.14 9.07 15.68
C LEU A 147 11.81 7.91 14.97
N LYS A 148 13.12 7.96 14.81
CA LYS A 148 13.91 6.94 14.11
C LYS A 148 15.13 6.55 14.91
N VAL A 149 15.47 5.27 14.91
CA VAL A 149 16.77 4.80 15.44
C VAL A 149 17.89 5.36 14.56
N ASN A 150 18.89 6.04 15.16
CA ASN A 150 19.93 6.72 14.40
C ASN A 150 20.95 5.75 13.77
N SER A 151 21.34 4.65 14.44
CA SER A 151 22.31 3.70 13.92
C SER A 151 21.75 2.84 12.79
N GLY A 152 22.34 2.93 11.60
CA GLY A 152 22.02 2.10 10.44
C GLY A 152 22.24 0.61 10.68
N ARG A 153 23.23 0.25 11.50
CA ARG A 153 23.44 -1.14 11.93
C ARG A 153 22.23 -1.65 12.73
N GLN A 154 21.76 -0.86 13.70
CA GLN A 154 20.57 -1.22 14.49
C GLN A 154 19.30 -1.25 13.62
N GLN A 155 19.14 -0.32 12.67
CA GLN A 155 18.03 -0.35 11.72
C GLN A 155 17.99 -1.64 10.91
N ARG A 156 19.16 -2.12 10.42
CA ARG A 156 19.27 -3.39 9.69
C ARG A 156 18.92 -4.60 10.57
N THR A 157 19.33 -4.59 11.84
CA THR A 157 19.04 -5.67 12.81
C THR A 157 17.54 -5.73 13.14
N LEU A 158 16.90 -4.58 13.36
CA LEU A 158 15.46 -4.48 13.65
C LEU A 158 14.62 -4.84 12.42
N GLY A 159 15.07 -4.48 11.22
CA GLY A 159 14.44 -4.82 9.96
C GLY A 159 13.09 -4.15 9.75
N PHE A 160 12.25 -4.84 8.97
CA PHE A 160 10.95 -4.34 8.51
C PHE A 160 9.84 -5.35 8.80
N THR A 161 8.63 -4.84 8.97
CA THR A 161 7.41 -5.63 8.78
C THR A 161 7.05 -5.65 7.29
N ALA A 162 5.97 -6.31 6.92
CA ALA A 162 5.47 -6.27 5.53
C ALA A 162 5.10 -4.85 5.04
N LYS A 163 4.87 -3.90 5.96
CA LYS A 163 4.36 -2.56 5.62
C LYS A 163 5.23 -1.40 6.10
N SER A 164 6.04 -1.59 7.15
CA SER A 164 6.73 -0.49 7.84
C SER A 164 8.05 -0.94 8.44
N PRO A 165 9.01 -0.02 8.64
CA PRO A 165 10.21 -0.30 9.40
C PRO A 165 9.89 -0.54 10.89
N ARG A 166 10.63 -1.44 11.55
CA ARG A 166 10.54 -1.67 13.00
C ARG A 166 11.34 -0.65 13.81
N TRP A 167 12.19 0.12 13.15
CA TRP A 167 13.10 1.10 13.73
C TRP A 167 12.60 2.55 13.65
N ALA A 168 11.35 2.74 13.21
CA ALA A 168 10.73 4.06 13.13
C ALA A 168 9.30 4.02 13.68
N ILE A 169 8.89 5.07 14.37
CA ILE A 169 7.55 5.27 14.89
C ILE A 169 7.06 6.68 14.60
N ALA A 170 5.85 6.81 14.10
CA ALA A 170 5.21 8.10 13.91
C ALA A 170 4.43 8.50 15.16
N TYR A 171 4.68 9.72 15.65
CA TYR A 171 3.85 10.39 16.64
C TYR A 171 2.98 11.41 15.93
N LYS A 172 1.66 11.28 16.04
CA LYS A 172 0.70 12.23 15.47
C LYS A 172 0.27 13.23 16.53
N PHE A 173 0.31 14.51 16.17
CA PHE A 173 -0.21 15.56 17.05
C PHE A 173 -1.71 15.38 17.28
N LYS A 174 -2.22 15.98 18.35
CA LYS A 174 -3.65 15.97 18.64
C LYS A 174 -4.41 16.57 17.45
N ALA A 175 -5.36 15.79 16.95
CA ALA A 175 -6.20 16.23 15.84
C ALA A 175 -7.12 17.39 16.26
N GLU A 176 -7.39 18.29 15.32
CA GLU A 176 -8.45 19.28 15.47
C GLU A 176 -9.79 18.58 15.67
N ARG A 177 -10.59 19.09 16.60
CA ARG A 177 -11.91 18.58 16.92
C ARG A 177 -12.96 19.65 16.68
N VAL A 178 -14.01 19.29 15.98
CA VAL A 178 -15.17 20.17 15.73
C VAL A 178 -16.44 19.49 16.18
N CYS A 179 -17.45 20.30 16.51
CA CYS A 179 -18.76 19.80 16.91
C CYS A 179 -19.78 20.10 15.80
N THR A 180 -20.56 19.09 15.39
CA THR A 180 -21.59 19.23 14.36
C THR A 180 -22.77 18.32 14.66
N ARG A 181 -23.94 18.57 14.03
CA ARG A 181 -25.16 17.81 14.28
C ARG A 181 -25.20 16.53 13.43
N LEU A 182 -25.54 15.39 14.06
CA LEU A 182 -25.82 14.12 13.40
C LEU A 182 -27.25 14.12 12.86
N ASN A 183 -27.41 14.09 11.55
CA ASN A 183 -28.73 14.15 10.91
C ASN A 183 -29.32 12.77 10.66
N ASP A 184 -28.48 11.82 10.19
CA ASP A 184 -28.89 10.48 9.78
C ASP A 184 -27.70 9.52 9.81
N VAL A 185 -27.96 8.21 9.76
CA VAL A 185 -26.96 7.16 9.62
C VAL A 185 -27.29 6.30 8.42
N SER A 186 -26.40 6.33 7.44
CA SER A 186 -26.45 5.45 6.26
C SER A 186 -25.52 4.25 6.44
N TYR A 187 -25.75 3.18 5.68
CA TYR A 187 -24.98 1.95 5.79
C TYR A 187 -24.36 1.59 4.45
N GLN A 188 -23.09 1.22 4.45
CA GLN A 188 -22.34 0.84 3.27
C GLN A 188 -21.92 -0.63 3.37
N VAL A 189 -22.07 -1.37 2.28
CA VAL A 189 -21.67 -2.77 2.19
C VAL A 189 -20.32 -2.85 1.48
N GLY A 190 -19.33 -3.37 2.17
CA GLY A 190 -17.98 -3.57 1.61
C GLY A 190 -17.85 -4.86 0.80
N ARG A 191 -16.71 -5.02 0.15
CA ARG A 191 -16.33 -6.19 -0.67
C ARG A 191 -16.51 -7.54 0.03
N THR A 192 -16.28 -7.59 1.34
CA THR A 192 -16.42 -8.81 2.16
C THR A 192 -17.79 -8.98 2.78
N GLY A 193 -18.76 -8.15 2.40
CA GLY A 193 -20.08 -8.13 3.00
C GLY A 193 -20.17 -7.33 4.30
N ALA A 194 -19.08 -6.82 4.84
CA ALA A 194 -19.10 -6.00 6.05
C ALA A 194 -19.97 -4.76 5.85
N VAL A 195 -20.93 -4.55 6.77
CA VAL A 195 -21.83 -3.41 6.76
C VAL A 195 -21.31 -2.35 7.73
N THR A 196 -20.90 -1.23 7.16
CA THR A 196 -20.28 -0.12 7.91
C THR A 196 -21.28 1.03 8.02
N PRO A 197 -21.64 1.46 9.25
CA PRO A 197 -22.47 2.63 9.46
C PRO A 197 -21.66 3.91 9.21
N VAL A 198 -22.30 4.90 8.60
CA VAL A 198 -21.72 6.20 8.26
C VAL A 198 -22.67 7.29 8.75
N ALA A 199 -22.16 8.13 9.64
CA ALA A 199 -22.87 9.33 10.09
C ALA A 199 -22.96 10.35 8.95
N ASN A 200 -24.16 10.85 8.67
CA ASN A 200 -24.42 12.01 7.83
C ASN A 200 -24.69 13.22 8.73
N MET A 201 -23.95 14.29 8.56
CA MET A 201 -23.89 15.42 9.51
C MET A 201 -24.06 16.74 8.78
N ASP A 202 -24.39 17.78 9.54
CA ASP A 202 -24.28 19.14 9.02
C ASP A 202 -22.82 19.41 8.57
N ALA A 203 -22.72 20.17 7.49
CA ALA A 203 -21.41 20.52 6.93
C ALA A 203 -20.58 21.32 7.94
N VAL A 204 -19.37 20.88 8.23
CA VAL A 204 -18.45 21.56 9.14
C VAL A 204 -17.04 21.59 8.54
N LEU A 205 -16.37 22.73 8.71
CA LEU A 205 -14.97 22.87 8.32
C LEU A 205 -14.07 22.16 9.34
N LEU A 206 -13.22 21.24 8.87
CA LEU A 206 -12.30 20.51 9.71
C LEU A 206 -11.00 20.24 8.95
N ALA A 207 -9.88 20.74 9.47
CA ALA A 207 -8.56 20.65 8.85
C ALA A 207 -8.60 21.01 7.35
N GLY A 208 -9.12 22.23 7.06
CA GLY A 208 -9.17 22.81 5.72
C GLY A 208 -10.14 22.19 4.73
N THR A 209 -10.96 21.20 5.13
CA THR A 209 -11.97 20.61 4.23
C THR A 209 -13.36 20.59 4.88
N THR A 210 -14.41 20.70 4.06
CA THR A 210 -15.78 20.57 4.52
C THR A 210 -16.13 19.09 4.70
N VAL A 211 -16.42 18.69 5.93
CA VAL A 211 -16.81 17.34 6.31
C VAL A 211 -18.34 17.28 6.46
N ARG A 212 -18.96 16.27 5.87
CA ARG A 212 -20.41 15.98 5.96
C ARG A 212 -20.69 14.54 6.39
N ARG A 213 -19.66 13.69 6.37
CA ARG A 213 -19.79 12.26 6.65
C ARG A 213 -18.62 11.79 7.51
N ALA A 214 -18.89 10.90 8.47
CA ALA A 214 -17.89 10.27 9.32
C ALA A 214 -18.20 8.79 9.53
N THR A 215 -17.16 7.96 9.66
CA THR A 215 -17.38 6.54 9.96
C THR A 215 -17.84 6.35 11.41
N LEU A 216 -18.75 5.40 11.59
CA LEU A 216 -19.18 4.89 12.88
C LEU A 216 -18.67 3.46 13.15
N ASN A 217 -17.78 2.97 12.31
CA ASN A 217 -17.11 1.66 12.37
C ASN A 217 -18.08 0.47 12.39
N ASN A 218 -18.88 0.27 13.46
CA ASN A 218 -19.78 -0.86 13.66
C ASN A 218 -20.87 -0.53 14.70
N GLU A 219 -21.76 -1.48 14.99
CA GLU A 219 -22.83 -1.33 15.97
C GLU A 219 -22.30 -1.07 17.39
N ASP A 220 -21.24 -1.76 17.80
CA ASP A 220 -20.67 -1.60 19.16
C ASP A 220 -20.19 -0.17 19.38
N PHE A 221 -19.68 0.47 18.31
CA PHE A 221 -19.25 1.87 18.35
C PHE A 221 -20.46 2.81 18.53
N ILE A 222 -21.56 2.57 17.82
CA ILE A 222 -22.81 3.33 17.99
C ILE A 222 -23.31 3.22 19.44
N ARG A 223 -23.33 2.00 19.98
CA ARG A 223 -23.76 1.73 21.35
C ARG A 223 -22.84 2.35 22.39
N SER A 224 -21.52 2.33 22.17
CA SER A 224 -20.55 2.87 23.13
C SER A 224 -20.68 4.36 23.35
N PHE A 225 -21.18 5.10 22.36
CA PHE A 225 -21.48 6.52 22.44
C PHE A 225 -22.95 6.81 22.75
N ASP A 226 -23.81 5.79 22.86
CA ASP A 226 -25.26 5.96 23.02
C ASP A 226 -25.80 6.97 22.01
N LEU A 227 -25.47 6.80 20.72
CA LEU A 227 -25.79 7.77 19.68
C LEU A 227 -27.28 7.86 19.40
N HIS A 228 -27.78 9.10 19.35
CA HIS A 228 -29.15 9.43 18.96
C HIS A 228 -29.17 10.33 17.73
N LEU A 229 -30.23 10.21 16.92
CA LEU A 229 -30.44 11.13 15.81
C LEU A 229 -30.68 12.55 16.34
N GLY A 230 -30.01 13.53 15.74
CA GLY A 230 -30.04 14.91 16.19
C GLY A 230 -28.97 15.28 17.21
N ASP A 231 -28.19 14.31 17.72
CA ASP A 231 -27.07 14.58 18.63
C ASP A 231 -26.05 15.54 18.01
N TYR A 232 -25.44 16.35 18.85
CA TYR A 232 -24.24 17.07 18.51
C TYR A 232 -23.02 16.19 18.80
N VAL A 233 -22.27 15.88 17.74
CA VAL A 233 -21.14 14.94 17.79
C VAL A 233 -19.82 15.64 17.55
N TYR A 234 -18.81 15.21 18.30
CA TYR A 234 -17.43 15.66 18.08
C TYR A 234 -16.77 14.82 17.00
N VAL A 235 -16.21 15.49 15.99
CA VAL A 235 -15.59 14.89 14.83
C VAL A 235 -14.11 15.24 14.77
N GLU A 236 -13.27 14.26 14.53
CA GLU A 236 -11.84 14.39 14.25
C GLU A 236 -11.51 13.70 12.93
N LYS A 237 -10.42 14.12 12.27
CA LYS A 237 -9.85 13.35 11.16
C LYS A 237 -8.72 12.44 11.65
N GLY A 238 -8.92 11.15 11.58
CA GLY A 238 -7.87 10.17 11.81
C GLY A 238 -6.77 10.30 10.74
N GLY A 239 -5.53 10.62 11.17
CA GLY A 239 -4.42 10.87 10.24
C GLY A 239 -4.68 12.02 9.27
N GLU A 240 -5.52 13.00 9.65
CA GLU A 240 -5.96 14.16 8.87
C GLU A 240 -6.73 13.82 7.57
N ILE A 241 -7.15 12.56 7.39
CA ILE A 241 -7.80 12.10 6.15
C ILE A 241 -9.23 11.63 6.41
N ILE A 242 -9.42 10.66 7.32
CA ILE A 242 -10.70 9.98 7.52
C ILE A 242 -11.46 10.57 8.70
N PRO A 243 -12.63 11.21 8.48
CA PRO A 243 -13.44 11.71 9.58
C PRO A 243 -14.02 10.56 10.40
N LYS A 244 -13.93 10.68 11.72
CA LYS A 244 -14.50 9.76 12.70
C LYS A 244 -15.18 10.53 13.83
N ILE A 245 -16.26 10.00 14.38
CA ILE A 245 -16.87 10.52 15.60
C ILE A 245 -16.02 10.07 16.79
N VAL A 246 -15.81 10.98 17.75
CA VAL A 246 -14.97 10.74 18.93
C VAL A 246 -15.68 11.10 20.25
N GLY A 247 -16.95 11.52 20.17
CA GLY A 247 -17.74 11.83 21.34
C GLY A 247 -19.08 12.45 20.97
N VAL A 248 -19.95 12.60 21.98
CA VAL A 248 -21.26 13.23 21.90
C VAL A 248 -21.33 14.35 22.94
N ASP A 249 -21.91 15.48 22.56
CA ASP A 249 -22.25 16.56 23.49
C ASP A 249 -23.64 16.30 24.10
N LEU A 250 -23.65 15.57 25.19
CA LEU A 250 -24.89 15.20 25.89
C LEU A 250 -25.66 16.42 26.43
N THR A 251 -25.00 17.56 26.63
CA THR A 251 -25.64 18.78 27.14
C THR A 251 -26.59 19.41 26.12
N ARG A 252 -26.41 19.07 24.85
CA ARG A 252 -27.20 19.58 23.72
C ARG A 252 -28.18 18.55 23.15
N ARG A 253 -28.30 17.37 23.79
CA ARG A 253 -29.22 16.33 23.33
C ARG A 253 -30.65 16.74 23.58
N ASP A 254 -31.52 16.59 22.56
CA ASP A 254 -32.94 16.73 22.70
C ASP A 254 -33.51 15.53 23.51
N ALA A 255 -34.36 15.80 24.49
CA ALA A 255 -35.00 14.75 25.29
C ALA A 255 -35.87 13.78 24.45
N ALA A 256 -36.34 14.21 23.28
CA ALA A 256 -37.12 13.39 22.34
C ALA A 256 -36.24 12.67 21.29
N ALA A 257 -34.93 12.84 21.33
CA ALA A 257 -34.00 12.23 20.37
C ALA A 257 -34.12 10.71 20.39
N GLN A 258 -34.18 10.12 19.19
CA GLN A 258 -34.32 8.66 19.05
C GLN A 258 -32.96 7.99 18.96
N PRO A 259 -32.74 6.86 19.66
CA PRO A 259 -31.47 6.13 19.56
C PRO A 259 -31.24 5.60 18.15
N VAL A 260 -29.99 5.68 17.68
CA VAL A 260 -29.59 5.10 16.41
C VAL A 260 -29.64 3.58 16.52
N LYS A 261 -30.53 2.94 15.75
CA LYS A 261 -30.66 1.49 15.67
C LYS A 261 -29.86 0.97 14.48
N PHE A 262 -29.01 -0.04 14.71
CA PHE A 262 -28.32 -0.72 13.63
C PHE A 262 -29.30 -1.52 12.78
N VAL A 263 -29.07 -1.60 11.46
CA VAL A 263 -29.91 -2.36 10.54
C VAL A 263 -29.73 -3.87 10.71
N ASP A 264 -30.80 -4.62 10.61
CA ASP A 264 -30.81 -6.09 10.68
C ASP A 264 -30.74 -6.75 9.29
N ARG A 265 -31.02 -5.97 8.23
CA ARG A 265 -30.99 -6.42 6.84
C ARG A 265 -29.99 -5.61 6.02
N CYS A 266 -29.41 -6.28 5.03
CA CYS A 266 -28.51 -5.65 4.07
C CYS A 266 -29.24 -4.52 3.32
N PRO A 267 -28.74 -3.28 3.33
CA PRO A 267 -29.38 -2.14 2.67
C PRO A 267 -29.41 -2.27 1.14
N GLU A 268 -28.59 -3.17 0.57
CA GLU A 268 -28.42 -3.33 -0.86
C GLU A 268 -29.24 -4.50 -1.43
N CYS A 269 -29.29 -5.64 -0.74
CA CYS A 269 -29.94 -6.86 -1.26
C CYS A 269 -31.03 -7.43 -0.34
N GLY A 270 -31.29 -6.82 0.83
CA GLY A 270 -32.32 -7.23 1.77
C GLY A 270 -32.04 -8.50 2.58
N ALA A 271 -30.91 -9.19 2.34
CA ALA A 271 -30.55 -10.40 3.08
C ALA A 271 -30.36 -10.10 4.57
N GLN A 272 -30.78 -11.03 5.44
CA GLN A 272 -30.57 -10.93 6.89
C GLN A 272 -29.08 -10.86 7.20
N LEU A 273 -28.66 -9.86 7.98
CA LEU A 273 -27.26 -9.71 8.38
C LEU A 273 -26.88 -10.76 9.42
N VAL A 274 -25.61 -11.17 9.38
CA VAL A 274 -25.03 -12.10 10.35
C VAL A 274 -23.87 -11.43 11.06
N ARG A 275 -23.69 -11.74 12.35
CA ARG A 275 -22.52 -11.36 13.11
C ARG A 275 -21.80 -12.63 13.53
N TYR A 276 -20.53 -12.76 13.16
CA TYR A 276 -19.73 -13.92 13.52
C TYR A 276 -19.15 -13.77 14.93
N ASP A 277 -18.98 -14.90 15.62
CA ASP A 277 -18.40 -14.90 16.97
C ASP A 277 -17.01 -14.27 16.98
N GLY A 278 -16.78 -13.36 17.92
CA GLY A 278 -15.51 -12.62 18.05
C GLY A 278 -15.32 -11.48 17.07
N GLU A 279 -16.31 -11.19 16.19
CA GLU A 279 -16.24 -10.08 15.25
C GLU A 279 -17.20 -8.94 15.64
N ALA A 280 -16.71 -7.70 15.49
CA ALA A 280 -17.49 -6.50 15.79
C ALA A 280 -18.42 -6.08 14.64
N ALA A 281 -18.16 -6.52 13.42
CA ALA A 281 -18.92 -6.13 12.24
C ALA A 281 -20.07 -7.09 11.97
N HIS A 282 -21.16 -6.56 11.37
CA HIS A 282 -22.22 -7.33 10.76
C HIS A 282 -21.93 -7.53 9.28
N TYR A 283 -22.34 -8.67 8.73
CA TYR A 283 -22.03 -9.06 7.36
C TYR A 283 -23.29 -9.45 6.60
N CYS A 284 -23.36 -9.05 5.34
CA CYS A 284 -24.30 -9.59 4.38
C CYS A 284 -23.78 -10.95 3.88
N PRO A 285 -24.48 -12.07 4.15
CA PRO A 285 -24.04 -13.40 3.74
C PRO A 285 -24.28 -13.70 2.25
N ASN A 286 -25.00 -12.85 1.54
CA ASN A 286 -25.32 -13.01 0.11
C ASN A 286 -24.14 -12.56 -0.76
N ASP A 287 -23.05 -13.35 -0.77
CA ASP A 287 -21.81 -13.00 -1.44
C ASP A 287 -21.88 -13.10 -2.97
N SER A 288 -22.73 -13.96 -3.54
CA SER A 288 -22.92 -14.13 -4.97
C SER A 288 -23.99 -13.22 -5.58
N GLY A 289 -24.90 -12.65 -4.76
CA GLY A 289 -26.03 -11.85 -5.23
C GLY A 289 -26.04 -10.39 -4.78
N CYS A 290 -25.14 -9.98 -3.88
CA CYS A 290 -25.12 -8.61 -3.38
C CYS A 290 -24.23 -7.72 -4.27
N PRO A 291 -24.79 -6.68 -4.95
CA PRO A 291 -24.07 -5.89 -5.94
C PRO A 291 -22.76 -5.27 -5.44
N PRO A 292 -22.67 -4.62 -4.26
CA PRO A 292 -21.41 -4.09 -3.76
C PRO A 292 -20.33 -5.14 -3.52
N GLN A 293 -20.73 -6.36 -3.09
CA GLN A 293 -19.77 -7.45 -2.90
C GLN A 293 -19.21 -7.95 -4.22
N ILE A 294 -20.07 -8.11 -5.24
CA ILE A 294 -19.66 -8.51 -6.59
C ILE A 294 -18.72 -7.47 -7.18
N LYS A 295 -19.15 -6.20 -7.23
CA LYS A 295 -18.35 -5.10 -7.77
C LYS A 295 -17.01 -4.95 -7.04
N GLY A 296 -17.04 -4.95 -5.72
CA GLY A 296 -15.83 -4.80 -4.90
C GLY A 296 -14.84 -5.96 -5.03
N ARG A 297 -15.30 -7.20 -5.31
CA ARG A 297 -14.40 -8.33 -5.64
C ARG A 297 -13.75 -8.16 -7.00
N ILE A 298 -14.49 -7.66 -7.99
CA ILE A 298 -13.93 -7.36 -9.31
C ILE A 298 -12.92 -6.22 -9.23
N GLU A 299 -13.22 -5.14 -8.49
CA GLU A 299 -12.30 -4.04 -8.23
C GLU A 299 -11.01 -4.51 -7.54
N HIS A 300 -11.12 -5.40 -6.55
CA HIS A 300 -9.97 -6.01 -5.92
C HIS A 300 -9.14 -6.85 -6.89
N PHE A 301 -9.80 -7.65 -7.73
CA PHE A 301 -9.16 -8.52 -8.70
C PHE A 301 -8.34 -7.74 -9.73
N ILE A 302 -8.88 -6.65 -10.27
CA ILE A 302 -8.19 -5.81 -11.26
C ILE A 302 -7.11 -4.92 -10.65
N ALA A 303 -7.08 -4.76 -9.34
CA ALA A 303 -6.19 -3.82 -8.66
C ALA A 303 -4.71 -4.05 -8.99
N ARG A 304 -3.90 -2.98 -8.94
CA ARG A 304 -2.45 -2.98 -9.24
C ARG A 304 -1.67 -4.07 -8.49
N ARG A 305 -2.02 -4.35 -7.23
CA ARG A 305 -1.36 -5.39 -6.43
C ARG A 305 -1.86 -6.81 -6.70
N ALA A 306 -3.04 -6.93 -7.32
CA ALA A 306 -3.64 -8.19 -7.72
C ALA A 306 -3.30 -8.48 -9.19
N MET A 307 -4.26 -8.52 -10.10
CA MET A 307 -4.03 -8.84 -11.52
C MET A 307 -3.47 -7.68 -12.33
N ASN A 308 -3.46 -6.45 -11.80
CA ASN A 308 -2.93 -5.25 -12.45
C ASN A 308 -3.54 -4.99 -13.84
N ILE A 309 -4.85 -5.06 -13.91
CA ILE A 309 -5.58 -4.76 -15.15
C ILE A 309 -5.82 -3.26 -15.22
N ASP A 310 -5.03 -2.57 -16.02
CA ASP A 310 -5.13 -1.13 -16.22
C ASP A 310 -6.37 -0.73 -17.02
N SER A 311 -6.79 0.52 -16.88
CA SER A 311 -7.89 1.14 -17.63
C SER A 311 -9.30 0.67 -17.27
N ILE A 312 -9.45 -0.15 -16.23
CA ILE A 312 -10.73 -0.47 -15.61
C ILE A 312 -10.73 0.12 -14.20
N GLY A 313 -11.64 1.05 -13.92
CA GLY A 313 -11.85 1.64 -12.61
C GLY A 313 -13.23 1.27 -12.03
N PRO A 314 -13.56 1.74 -10.80
CA PRO A 314 -14.85 1.47 -10.16
C PRO A 314 -16.06 1.87 -11.02
N GLU A 315 -15.99 2.99 -11.73
CA GLU A 315 -17.06 3.45 -12.63
C GLU A 315 -17.27 2.50 -13.80
N THR A 316 -16.17 1.99 -14.38
CA THR A 316 -16.23 1.01 -15.49
C THR A 316 -16.77 -0.33 -14.99
N VAL A 317 -16.37 -0.78 -13.80
CA VAL A 317 -16.90 -1.99 -13.17
C VAL A 317 -18.42 -1.86 -12.95
N ASP A 318 -18.87 -0.70 -12.44
CA ASP A 318 -20.29 -0.44 -12.25
C ASP A 318 -21.06 -0.39 -13.59
N GLU A 319 -20.51 0.23 -14.62
CA GLU A 319 -21.10 0.24 -15.97
C GLU A 319 -21.24 -1.19 -16.51
N TYR A 320 -20.19 -2.00 -16.44
CA TYR A 320 -20.22 -3.35 -17.00
C TYR A 320 -21.12 -4.28 -16.22
N TYR A 321 -21.18 -4.13 -14.89
CA TYR A 321 -22.13 -4.85 -14.04
C TYR A 321 -23.58 -4.50 -14.40
N ARG A 322 -23.93 -3.22 -14.52
CA ARG A 322 -25.29 -2.78 -14.92
C ARG A 322 -25.69 -3.23 -16.32
N ARG A 323 -24.72 -3.35 -17.23
CA ARG A 323 -24.95 -3.87 -18.60
C ARG A 323 -25.02 -5.40 -18.64
N GLY A 324 -24.81 -6.10 -17.52
CA GLY A 324 -24.81 -7.55 -17.47
C GLY A 324 -23.60 -8.22 -18.13
N LEU A 325 -22.52 -7.46 -18.36
CA LEU A 325 -21.29 -8.00 -18.97
C LEU A 325 -20.43 -8.77 -17.96
N ILE A 326 -20.48 -8.42 -16.70
CA ILE A 326 -19.71 -9.05 -15.62
C ILE A 326 -20.57 -9.26 -14.36
N HIS A 327 -20.48 -10.47 -13.79
CA HIS A 327 -21.10 -10.85 -12.51
C HIS A 327 -20.09 -11.47 -11.55
N ASN A 328 -18.91 -11.84 -12.04
CA ASN A 328 -17.80 -12.35 -11.25
C ASN A 328 -16.48 -12.05 -11.96
N ILE A 329 -15.36 -12.35 -11.28
CA ILE A 329 -14.01 -12.05 -11.76
C ILE A 329 -13.61 -12.80 -13.03
N ALA A 330 -14.21 -13.98 -13.30
CA ALA A 330 -13.89 -14.76 -14.50
C ALA A 330 -14.53 -14.17 -15.77
N ASP A 331 -15.68 -13.47 -15.63
CA ASP A 331 -16.37 -12.84 -16.76
C ASP A 331 -15.54 -11.74 -17.43
N LEU A 332 -14.54 -11.19 -16.73
CA LEU A 332 -13.61 -10.22 -17.32
C LEU A 332 -12.89 -10.78 -18.55
N TYR A 333 -12.59 -12.08 -18.56
CA TYR A 333 -11.88 -12.75 -19.66
C TYR A 333 -12.77 -13.10 -20.86
N ASP A 334 -14.11 -12.98 -20.71
CA ASP A 334 -15.07 -13.11 -21.81
C ASP A 334 -15.35 -11.78 -22.51
N ILE A 335 -14.88 -10.65 -21.97
CA ILE A 335 -15.12 -9.32 -22.54
C ILE A 335 -14.43 -9.17 -23.90
N ARG A 336 -15.21 -8.74 -24.89
CA ARG A 336 -14.72 -8.45 -26.24
C ARG A 336 -14.78 -6.95 -26.53
N THR A 337 -13.93 -6.49 -27.44
CA THR A 337 -13.82 -5.09 -27.85
C THR A 337 -15.17 -4.52 -28.30
N GLU A 338 -15.95 -5.30 -29.06
CA GLU A 338 -17.25 -4.90 -29.61
C GLU A 338 -18.30 -4.65 -28.52
N GLN A 339 -18.21 -5.39 -27.40
CA GLN A 339 -19.12 -5.22 -26.25
C GLN A 339 -18.85 -3.92 -25.49
N ILE A 340 -17.60 -3.45 -25.48
CA ILE A 340 -17.20 -2.21 -24.82
C ILE A 340 -17.54 -1.01 -25.71
N ASP A 341 -17.22 -1.10 -26.99
CA ASP A 341 -17.21 0.02 -27.93
C ASP A 341 -18.61 0.37 -28.48
N GLY A 342 -19.50 -0.60 -28.60
CA GLY A 342 -20.91 -0.46 -28.99
C GLY A 342 -21.23 0.39 -30.24
N ASP A 343 -20.67 1.60 -30.32
CA ASP A 343 -20.91 2.58 -31.40
C ASP A 343 -19.64 3.01 -32.17
N GLY A 344 -18.49 2.43 -31.90
CA GLY A 344 -17.21 2.74 -32.54
C GLY A 344 -16.48 3.95 -31.96
N SER A 345 -17.04 4.67 -30.99
CA SER A 345 -16.46 5.89 -30.41
C SER A 345 -15.33 5.64 -29.40
N ARG A 346 -15.31 4.45 -28.79
CA ARG A 346 -14.38 4.08 -27.71
C ARG A 346 -13.34 3.02 -28.11
N GLN A 347 -13.09 2.80 -29.39
CA GLN A 347 -12.27 1.70 -29.92
C GLN A 347 -10.86 1.63 -29.30
N LYS A 348 -10.18 2.77 -29.12
CA LYS A 348 -8.84 2.80 -28.51
C LYS A 348 -8.88 2.38 -27.03
N SER A 349 -9.87 2.85 -26.29
CA SER A 349 -10.07 2.52 -24.89
C SER A 349 -10.43 1.04 -24.72
N ALA A 350 -11.35 0.54 -25.55
CA ALA A 350 -11.77 -0.86 -25.56
C ALA A 350 -10.60 -1.82 -25.82
N ARG A 351 -9.78 -1.54 -26.84
CA ARG A 351 -8.56 -2.30 -27.12
C ARG A 351 -7.57 -2.28 -25.96
N LYS A 352 -7.38 -1.13 -25.29
CA LYS A 352 -6.48 -1.01 -24.16
C LYS A 352 -6.96 -1.88 -22.99
N ILE A 353 -8.25 -1.90 -22.71
CA ILE A 353 -8.86 -2.73 -21.67
C ILE A 353 -8.65 -4.22 -21.98
N VAL A 354 -9.03 -4.67 -23.19
CA VAL A 354 -8.88 -6.08 -23.58
C VAL A 354 -7.42 -6.52 -23.55
N ASN A 355 -6.50 -5.67 -24.03
CA ASN A 355 -5.06 -5.95 -23.96
C ASN A 355 -4.56 -6.04 -22.50
N GLY A 356 -5.07 -5.19 -21.59
CA GLY A 356 -4.76 -5.25 -20.17
C GLY A 356 -5.25 -6.55 -19.52
N ILE A 357 -6.46 -7.01 -19.88
CA ILE A 357 -7.00 -8.29 -19.44
C ILE A 357 -6.10 -9.44 -19.93
N HIS A 358 -5.74 -9.46 -21.21
CA HIS A 358 -4.84 -10.49 -21.75
C HIS A 358 -3.45 -10.46 -21.12
N ALA A 359 -2.88 -9.28 -20.88
CA ALA A 359 -1.58 -9.15 -20.22
C ALA A 359 -1.60 -9.72 -18.80
N SER A 360 -2.75 -9.72 -18.12
CA SER A 360 -2.90 -10.26 -16.77
C SER A 360 -2.75 -11.79 -16.70
N LEU A 361 -2.86 -12.52 -17.80
CA LEU A 361 -2.64 -13.97 -17.86
C LEU A 361 -1.21 -14.37 -17.43
N ALA A 362 -0.24 -13.47 -17.61
CA ALA A 362 1.15 -13.67 -17.19
C ALA A 362 1.44 -13.31 -15.73
N VAL A 363 0.43 -12.86 -14.98
CA VAL A 363 0.60 -12.49 -13.56
C VAL A 363 0.91 -13.73 -12.73
N PRO A 364 1.97 -13.72 -11.88
CA PRO A 364 2.40 -14.91 -11.14
C PRO A 364 1.38 -15.40 -10.12
N PHE A 365 1.45 -16.69 -9.82
CA PHE A 365 0.46 -17.45 -9.03
C PHE A 365 0.16 -16.83 -7.65
N GLU A 366 1.15 -16.35 -6.93
CA GLU A 366 0.93 -15.70 -5.62
C GLU A 366 0.04 -14.45 -5.70
N ARG A 367 0.07 -13.75 -6.83
CA ARG A 367 -0.80 -12.59 -7.07
C ARG A 367 -2.19 -13.03 -7.53
N VAL A 368 -2.29 -14.10 -8.31
CA VAL A 368 -3.58 -14.73 -8.66
C VAL A 368 -4.29 -15.16 -7.37
N LEU A 369 -3.58 -15.84 -6.47
CA LEU A 369 -4.13 -16.25 -5.17
C LEU A 369 -4.62 -15.05 -4.33
N PHE A 370 -3.83 -13.98 -4.27
CA PHE A 370 -4.25 -12.75 -3.61
C PHE A 370 -5.48 -12.13 -4.30
N ALA A 371 -5.53 -12.15 -5.63
CA ALA A 371 -6.60 -11.57 -6.43
C ALA A 371 -7.96 -12.26 -6.23
N LEU A 372 -8.00 -13.54 -5.85
CA LEU A 372 -9.25 -14.23 -5.50
C LEU A 372 -9.99 -13.55 -4.34
N GLY A 373 -9.30 -12.77 -3.52
CA GLY A 373 -9.90 -11.97 -2.46
C GLY A 373 -10.43 -12.80 -1.29
N ILE A 374 -9.84 -13.97 -1.03
CA ILE A 374 -10.17 -14.82 0.12
C ILE A 374 -10.03 -13.99 1.39
N ARG A 375 -11.04 -14.02 2.23
CA ARG A 375 -11.08 -13.22 3.46
C ARG A 375 -9.88 -13.57 4.35
N PHE A 376 -9.26 -12.57 4.95
CA PHE A 376 -8.03 -12.65 5.76
C PHE A 376 -6.76 -13.05 5.01
N VAL A 377 -6.84 -13.45 3.74
CA VAL A 377 -5.67 -13.73 2.91
C VAL A 377 -5.19 -12.42 2.26
N GLY A 378 -4.18 -11.80 2.87
CA GLY A 378 -3.51 -10.62 2.33
C GLY A 378 -2.38 -11.01 1.37
N GLU A 379 -1.74 -10.01 0.75
CA GLU A 379 -0.62 -10.21 -0.20
C GLU A 379 0.51 -11.08 0.39
N THR A 380 0.88 -10.85 1.65
CA THR A 380 1.93 -11.62 2.34
C THR A 380 1.51 -13.06 2.56
N SER A 381 0.29 -13.28 3.08
CA SER A 381 -0.24 -14.64 3.31
C SER A 381 -0.39 -15.40 1.99
N ALA A 382 -0.87 -14.76 0.92
CA ALA A 382 -0.97 -15.36 -0.40
C ALA A 382 0.39 -15.82 -0.93
N ARG A 383 1.44 -15.01 -0.74
CA ARG A 383 2.81 -15.37 -1.15
C ARG A 383 3.36 -16.56 -0.37
N VAL A 384 3.16 -16.60 0.94
CA VAL A 384 3.62 -17.72 1.79
C VAL A 384 2.86 -19.00 1.44
N LEU A 385 1.53 -18.93 1.30
CA LEU A 385 0.69 -20.04 0.88
C LEU A 385 1.08 -20.58 -0.51
N ALA A 386 1.30 -19.70 -1.48
CA ALA A 386 1.72 -20.08 -2.82
C ALA A 386 3.07 -20.83 -2.82
N ARG A 387 4.02 -20.38 -2.01
CA ARG A 387 5.33 -21.03 -1.85
C ARG A 387 5.24 -22.40 -1.18
N HIS A 388 4.36 -22.55 -0.19
CA HIS A 388 4.18 -23.80 0.54
C HIS A 388 3.46 -24.84 -0.32
N PHE A 389 2.28 -24.51 -0.85
CA PHE A 389 1.43 -25.43 -1.61
C PHE A 389 1.81 -25.56 -3.09
N LYS A 390 2.58 -24.59 -3.63
CA LYS A 390 3.11 -24.57 -5.01
C LYS A 390 2.06 -24.50 -6.11
N SER A 391 0.84 -24.96 -5.89
CA SER A 391 -0.25 -24.93 -6.86
C SER A 391 -1.60 -24.63 -6.21
N MET A 392 -2.53 -24.14 -7.03
CA MET A 392 -3.91 -23.91 -6.62
C MET A 392 -4.59 -25.23 -6.20
N ASP A 393 -4.33 -26.33 -6.91
CA ASP A 393 -4.93 -27.63 -6.61
C ASP A 393 -4.53 -28.14 -5.23
N ALA A 394 -3.24 -28.08 -4.90
CA ALA A 394 -2.76 -28.47 -3.59
C ALA A 394 -3.39 -27.60 -2.48
N LEU A 395 -3.54 -26.30 -2.71
CA LEU A 395 -4.18 -25.42 -1.75
C LEU A 395 -5.70 -25.67 -1.61
N MET A 396 -6.38 -25.98 -2.70
CA MET A 396 -7.83 -26.27 -2.70
C MET A 396 -8.18 -27.55 -1.92
N GLU A 397 -7.27 -28.53 -1.90
CA GLU A 397 -7.44 -29.80 -1.20
C GLU A 397 -6.79 -29.82 0.19
N ALA A 398 -6.13 -28.73 0.59
CA ALA A 398 -5.42 -28.63 1.86
C ALA A 398 -6.36 -28.77 3.06
N ARG A 399 -5.94 -29.57 4.05
CA ARG A 399 -6.62 -29.73 5.32
C ARG A 399 -6.23 -28.65 6.32
N LEU A 400 -7.01 -28.55 7.40
CA LEU A 400 -6.79 -27.55 8.44
C LEU A 400 -5.39 -27.68 9.09
N ASP A 401 -4.97 -28.90 9.40
CA ASP A 401 -3.66 -29.18 9.98
C ASP A 401 -2.51 -28.73 9.08
N GLU A 402 -2.57 -29.05 7.79
CA GLU A 402 -1.58 -28.64 6.78
C GLU A 402 -1.50 -27.10 6.63
N LEU A 403 -2.64 -26.42 6.66
CA LEU A 403 -2.68 -24.96 6.60
C LEU A 403 -2.09 -24.30 7.85
N LEU A 404 -2.25 -24.94 9.03
CA LEU A 404 -1.71 -24.42 10.29
C LEU A 404 -0.18 -24.61 10.42
N GLU A 405 0.44 -25.51 9.64
CA GLU A 405 1.89 -25.67 9.56
C GLU A 405 2.57 -24.49 8.85
N VAL A 406 1.81 -23.73 8.06
CA VAL A 406 2.35 -22.60 7.30
C VAL A 406 2.63 -21.41 8.22
N GLU A 407 3.88 -20.95 8.28
CA GLU A 407 4.27 -19.81 9.11
C GLU A 407 3.44 -18.56 8.78
N GLY A 408 2.85 -17.95 9.80
CA GLY A 408 2.00 -16.75 9.66
C GLY A 408 0.56 -17.05 9.23
N VAL A 409 0.16 -18.31 9.10
CA VAL A 409 -1.23 -18.72 8.85
C VAL A 409 -1.85 -19.24 10.15
N GLY A 410 -2.65 -18.39 10.79
CA GLY A 410 -3.42 -18.78 11.97
C GLY A 410 -4.75 -19.42 11.60
N ARG A 411 -5.45 -19.96 12.62
CA ARG A 411 -6.73 -20.68 12.48
C ARG A 411 -7.77 -19.92 11.68
N VAL A 412 -7.92 -18.61 11.90
CA VAL A 412 -8.88 -17.75 11.20
C VAL A 412 -8.62 -17.71 9.69
N ILE A 413 -7.35 -17.63 9.28
CA ILE A 413 -6.96 -17.65 7.87
C ILE A 413 -7.23 -19.04 7.27
N ALA A 414 -6.80 -20.09 7.96
CA ALA A 414 -6.97 -21.49 7.51
C ALA A 414 -8.45 -21.85 7.30
N GLU A 415 -9.31 -21.55 8.27
CA GLU A 415 -10.75 -21.78 8.18
C GLU A 415 -11.41 -20.95 7.06
N SER A 416 -10.90 -19.73 6.82
CA SER A 416 -11.38 -18.89 5.72
C SER A 416 -11.05 -19.49 4.35
N ILE A 417 -9.85 -20.04 4.18
CA ILE A 417 -9.43 -20.73 2.94
C ILE A 417 -10.31 -21.94 2.69
N ILE A 418 -10.50 -22.81 3.70
CA ILE A 418 -11.34 -24.00 3.60
C ILE A 418 -12.78 -23.61 3.22
N ARG A 419 -13.34 -22.60 3.89
CA ARG A 419 -14.70 -22.13 3.60
C ARG A 419 -14.82 -21.62 2.17
N TYR A 420 -13.83 -20.89 1.67
CA TYR A 420 -13.80 -20.36 0.31
C TYR A 420 -13.86 -21.49 -0.73
N PHE A 421 -13.01 -22.50 -0.59
CA PHE A 421 -12.93 -23.60 -1.55
C PHE A 421 -14.01 -24.70 -1.34
N ARG A 422 -14.73 -24.70 -0.22
CA ARG A 422 -15.93 -25.52 -0.06
C ARG A 422 -17.13 -24.98 -0.83
N ASN A 423 -17.14 -23.71 -1.17
CA ASN A 423 -18.19 -23.12 -1.99
C ASN A 423 -18.00 -23.55 -3.47
N PRO A 424 -18.98 -24.26 -4.08
CA PRO A 424 -18.89 -24.74 -5.45
C PRO A 424 -18.79 -23.61 -6.47
N ASP A 425 -19.42 -22.45 -6.22
CA ASP A 425 -19.35 -21.29 -7.11
C ASP A 425 -17.91 -20.76 -7.20
N ASN A 426 -17.20 -20.67 -6.07
CA ASN A 426 -15.80 -20.25 -6.04
C ASN A 426 -14.89 -21.25 -6.77
N ARG A 427 -15.13 -22.57 -6.61
CA ARG A 427 -14.40 -23.59 -7.38
C ARG A 427 -14.64 -23.41 -8.88
N THR A 428 -15.89 -23.23 -9.29
CA THR A 428 -16.24 -22.99 -10.70
C THR A 428 -15.52 -21.77 -11.27
N ILE A 429 -15.46 -20.67 -10.50
CA ILE A 429 -14.72 -19.45 -10.89
C ILE A 429 -13.22 -19.77 -11.07
N VAL A 430 -12.60 -20.50 -10.15
CA VAL A 430 -11.18 -20.89 -10.25
C VAL A 430 -10.92 -21.76 -11.48
N GLU A 431 -11.80 -22.73 -11.78
CA GLU A 431 -11.67 -23.56 -12.99
C GLU A 431 -11.84 -22.75 -14.28
N ARG A 432 -12.77 -21.79 -14.32
CA ARG A 432 -12.89 -20.88 -15.46
C ARG A 432 -11.61 -20.04 -15.65
N LEU A 433 -11.07 -19.47 -14.55
CA LEU A 433 -9.82 -18.72 -14.60
C LEU A 433 -8.65 -19.57 -15.09
N ARG A 434 -8.60 -20.85 -14.69
CA ARG A 434 -7.64 -21.82 -15.20
C ARG A 434 -7.82 -22.03 -16.71
N GLY A 435 -9.06 -22.20 -17.17
CA GLY A 435 -9.40 -22.37 -18.59
C GLY A 435 -8.96 -21.21 -19.49
N TYR A 436 -8.93 -19.98 -18.96
CA TYR A 436 -8.38 -18.82 -19.66
C TYR A 436 -6.85 -18.75 -19.67
N GLY A 437 -6.16 -19.59 -18.88
CA GLY A 437 -4.69 -19.68 -18.87
C GLY A 437 -4.01 -18.83 -17.78
N LEU A 438 -4.71 -18.47 -16.70
CA LEU A 438 -4.07 -17.83 -15.56
C LEU A 438 -3.06 -18.78 -14.90
N GLN A 439 -2.04 -18.20 -14.27
CA GLN A 439 -0.99 -18.95 -13.59
C GLN A 439 -1.54 -19.58 -12.29
N MET A 440 -1.85 -20.89 -12.32
CA MET A 440 -2.42 -21.61 -11.18
C MET A 440 -1.38 -22.41 -10.37
N ALA A 441 -0.11 -22.24 -10.70
CA ALA A 441 1.02 -22.85 -9.99
C ALA A 441 2.23 -21.91 -10.06
N LEU A 442 3.15 -22.10 -9.13
CA LEU A 442 4.48 -21.49 -9.28
C LEU A 442 5.12 -22.02 -10.57
N ALA A 443 5.80 -21.14 -11.30
CA ALA A 443 6.55 -21.54 -12.47
C ALA A 443 7.47 -22.73 -12.13
N THR A 444 7.73 -23.61 -13.09
CA THR A 444 8.53 -24.86 -12.93
C THR A 444 9.88 -24.60 -12.27
N PHE A 445 10.42 -23.41 -12.46
CA PHE A 445 11.57 -22.86 -11.79
C PHE A 445 11.47 -22.90 -10.24
N TRP A 446 10.26 -22.69 -9.67
CA TRP A 446 9.98 -22.74 -8.23
C TRP A 446 9.57 -24.13 -7.73
N GLN A 447 9.31 -25.06 -8.65
CA GLN A 447 8.89 -26.44 -8.35
C GLN A 447 10.06 -27.42 -8.26
N GLN A 448 11.25 -27.06 -8.78
CA GLN A 448 12.45 -27.86 -8.58
C GLN A 448 12.78 -27.87 -7.09
N GLY A 449 12.78 -29.05 -6.50
CA GLY A 449 12.81 -29.28 -5.06
C GLY A 449 13.92 -28.55 -4.32
N LEU A 450 13.67 -28.28 -3.06
CA LEU A 450 14.69 -27.82 -2.12
C LEU A 450 15.90 -28.74 -2.22
N THR A 451 17.02 -28.21 -2.69
CA THR A 451 18.31 -28.91 -2.60
C THR A 451 19.12 -28.25 -1.48
N HIS A 452 20.05 -29.00 -0.90
CA HIS A 452 20.95 -28.49 0.15
C HIS A 452 22.30 -28.04 -0.38
N ARG A 453 22.39 -27.75 -1.70
CA ARG A 453 23.66 -27.44 -2.37
C ARG A 453 24.35 -26.18 -1.87
N LEU A 454 23.56 -25.23 -1.38
CA LEU A 454 24.04 -23.96 -0.82
C LEU A 454 23.86 -23.90 0.70
N GLU A 455 23.58 -25.03 1.36
CA GLU A 455 23.36 -25.08 2.80
C GLU A 455 24.56 -24.51 3.57
N GLY A 456 24.27 -23.64 4.53
CA GLY A 456 25.31 -22.95 5.32
C GLY A 456 26.06 -21.83 4.58
N GLN A 457 25.79 -21.59 3.30
CA GLN A 457 26.44 -20.53 2.52
C GLN A 457 25.72 -19.21 2.64
N SER A 458 26.48 -18.12 2.86
CA SER A 458 26.01 -16.75 2.88
C SER A 458 26.45 -16.04 1.61
N ILE A 459 25.50 -15.60 0.78
CA ILE A 459 25.76 -15.16 -0.59
C ILE A 459 25.28 -13.72 -0.75
N VAL A 460 26.14 -12.87 -1.33
CA VAL A 460 25.79 -11.48 -1.71
C VAL A 460 25.50 -11.45 -3.20
N ILE A 461 24.42 -10.79 -3.60
CA ILE A 461 24.04 -10.57 -5.00
C ILE A 461 24.41 -9.15 -5.41
N SER A 462 25.18 -8.98 -6.49
CA SER A 462 25.62 -7.68 -6.98
C SER A 462 25.69 -7.62 -8.50
N GLY A 463 25.31 -6.48 -9.09
CA GLY A 463 25.32 -6.26 -10.53
C GLY A 463 23.95 -6.39 -11.21
N VAL A 464 23.96 -6.36 -12.53
CA VAL A 464 22.81 -6.56 -13.44
C VAL A 464 22.96 -7.93 -14.08
N PHE A 465 21.89 -8.70 -14.08
CA PHE A 465 21.87 -10.10 -14.52
C PHE A 465 21.10 -10.24 -15.84
N GLU A 466 21.47 -11.21 -16.66
CA GLU A 466 20.88 -11.47 -17.97
C GLU A 466 19.76 -12.50 -17.89
N HIS A 467 19.95 -13.61 -17.13
CA HIS A 467 18.99 -14.72 -17.08
C HIS A 467 17.84 -14.49 -16.10
N TYR A 468 18.16 -13.95 -14.92
CA TYR A 468 17.18 -13.76 -13.86
C TYR A 468 17.36 -12.39 -13.19
N ASN A 469 16.28 -11.79 -12.70
CA ASN A 469 16.38 -10.59 -11.88
C ASN A 469 16.90 -10.90 -10.47
N ARG A 470 17.26 -9.86 -9.73
CA ARG A 470 17.85 -9.96 -8.39
C ARG A 470 16.97 -10.72 -7.38
N ASP A 471 15.66 -10.54 -7.45
CA ASP A 471 14.71 -11.22 -6.55
C ASP A 471 14.58 -12.70 -6.90
N GLN A 472 14.70 -13.06 -8.17
CA GLN A 472 14.74 -14.44 -8.63
C GLN A 472 16.02 -15.15 -8.16
N TYR A 473 17.18 -14.51 -8.26
CA TYR A 473 18.43 -15.08 -7.71
C TYR A 473 18.40 -15.24 -6.20
N LYS A 474 17.82 -14.28 -5.48
CA LYS A 474 17.64 -14.39 -4.04
C LYS A 474 16.80 -15.63 -3.68
N ALA A 475 15.76 -15.85 -4.42
CA ALA A 475 14.89 -17.00 -4.22
C ALA A 475 15.59 -18.34 -4.59
N LEU A 476 16.40 -18.37 -5.67
CA LEU A 476 17.24 -19.54 -6.01
C LEU A 476 18.22 -19.89 -4.89
N ILE A 477 18.88 -18.90 -4.32
CA ILE A 477 19.81 -19.10 -3.21
C ILE A 477 19.06 -19.74 -2.02
N GLU A 478 17.90 -19.18 -1.65
CA GLU A 478 17.08 -19.69 -0.55
C GLU A 478 16.54 -21.10 -0.84
N GLN A 479 16.16 -21.38 -2.08
CA GLN A 479 15.66 -22.70 -2.53
C GLN A 479 16.72 -23.80 -2.43
N HIS A 480 17.98 -23.45 -2.63
CA HIS A 480 19.11 -24.39 -2.50
C HIS A 480 19.73 -24.39 -1.10
N GLY A 481 19.06 -23.83 -0.09
CA GLY A 481 19.48 -23.86 1.32
C GLY A 481 20.48 -22.75 1.70
N GLY A 482 20.81 -21.86 0.78
CA GLY A 482 21.71 -20.72 1.01
C GLY A 482 20.99 -19.53 1.66
N LYS A 483 21.77 -18.60 2.19
CA LYS A 483 21.27 -17.36 2.79
C LYS A 483 21.73 -16.16 1.96
N ASN A 484 20.76 -15.37 1.43
CA ASN A 484 21.10 -14.09 0.83
C ASN A 484 21.38 -13.04 1.92
N VAL A 485 22.53 -12.36 1.81
CA VAL A 485 22.98 -11.30 2.74
C VAL A 485 23.23 -10.00 1.97
N GLY A 486 22.87 -8.87 2.58
CA GLY A 486 22.90 -7.57 1.92
C GLY A 486 24.31 -6.94 1.84
N SER A 487 25.27 -7.40 2.66
CA SER A 487 26.61 -6.80 2.75
C SER A 487 27.71 -7.86 2.80
N ILE A 488 28.87 -7.52 2.23
CA ILE A 488 30.08 -8.36 2.22
C ILE A 488 30.74 -8.30 3.59
N SER A 489 31.02 -9.46 4.18
CA SER A 489 31.75 -9.64 5.44
C SER A 489 32.62 -10.88 5.37
N SER A 490 33.49 -11.09 6.36
CA SER A 490 34.31 -12.32 6.49
C SER A 490 33.51 -13.63 6.56
N LYS A 491 32.18 -13.52 6.77
CA LYS A 491 31.24 -14.66 6.77
C LYS A 491 30.55 -14.87 5.41
N THR A 492 30.86 -14.06 4.40
CA THR A 492 30.30 -14.21 3.04
C THR A 492 31.03 -15.35 2.34
N SER A 493 30.30 -16.36 1.88
CA SER A 493 30.86 -17.53 1.20
C SER A 493 31.34 -17.19 -0.22
N PHE A 494 30.48 -16.48 -0.97
CA PHE A 494 30.83 -15.93 -2.28
C PHE A 494 29.88 -14.79 -2.68
N ILE A 495 30.24 -14.08 -3.73
CA ILE A 495 29.43 -13.04 -4.35
C ILE A 495 28.94 -13.55 -5.70
N LEU A 496 27.63 -13.56 -5.90
CA LEU A 496 27.02 -13.76 -7.22
C LEU A 496 27.05 -12.40 -7.95
N ALA A 497 27.88 -12.32 -8.97
CA ALA A 497 28.15 -11.11 -9.72
C ALA A 497 27.53 -11.15 -11.11
N GLY A 498 26.65 -10.19 -11.40
CA GLY A 498 26.22 -9.85 -12.74
C GLY A 498 27.11 -8.78 -13.39
N ALA A 499 26.72 -8.34 -14.58
CA ALA A 499 27.39 -7.23 -15.26
C ALA A 499 27.32 -5.95 -14.41
N ASN A 500 28.37 -5.09 -14.53
CA ASN A 500 28.45 -3.82 -13.80
C ASN A 500 28.42 -3.94 -12.25
N MET A 501 29.04 -4.98 -11.70
CA MET A 501 29.31 -5.04 -10.27
C MET A 501 30.14 -3.82 -9.84
N GLY A 502 29.67 -3.10 -8.79
CA GLY A 502 30.35 -1.89 -8.33
C GLY A 502 31.78 -2.15 -7.86
N PRO A 503 32.78 -1.28 -8.22
CA PRO A 503 34.20 -1.47 -7.96
C PRO A 503 34.54 -1.61 -6.46
N ALA A 504 33.82 -0.93 -5.58
CA ALA A 504 33.99 -1.03 -4.13
C ALA A 504 33.64 -2.42 -3.57
N LYS A 505 32.66 -3.11 -4.14
CA LYS A 505 32.34 -4.49 -3.76
C LYS A 505 33.38 -5.49 -4.27
N LEU A 506 33.91 -5.25 -5.47
CA LEU A 506 35.00 -6.06 -6.02
C LEU A 506 36.25 -5.95 -5.15
N GLN A 507 36.65 -4.72 -4.84
CA GLN A 507 37.82 -4.45 -3.99
C GLN A 507 37.65 -5.06 -2.59
N LYS A 508 36.45 -4.97 -2.00
CA LYS A 508 36.17 -5.56 -0.69
C LYS A 508 36.16 -7.08 -0.73
N ALA A 509 35.73 -7.69 -1.82
CA ALA A 509 35.81 -9.12 -2.03
C ALA A 509 37.28 -9.59 -2.11
N GLU A 510 38.14 -8.89 -2.85
CA GLU A 510 39.55 -9.14 -2.96
C GLU A 510 40.27 -9.00 -1.61
N GLN A 511 40.00 -7.92 -0.86
CA GLN A 511 40.57 -7.70 0.48
C GLN A 511 40.22 -8.81 1.49
N LEU A 512 39.01 -9.38 1.38
CA LEU A 512 38.56 -10.44 2.28
C LEU A 512 38.76 -11.85 1.72
N GLY A 513 39.35 -11.99 0.51
CA GLY A 513 39.55 -13.27 -0.15
C GLY A 513 38.27 -14.01 -0.52
N ILE A 514 37.16 -13.26 -0.77
CA ILE A 514 35.86 -13.84 -1.07
C ILE A 514 35.76 -14.11 -2.56
N LYS A 515 35.36 -15.34 -2.92
CA LYS A 515 35.13 -15.73 -4.31
C LYS A 515 34.05 -14.90 -4.96
N VAL A 516 34.31 -14.38 -6.15
CA VAL A 516 33.31 -13.77 -7.03
C VAL A 516 32.95 -14.81 -8.09
N MET A 517 31.66 -15.10 -8.21
CA MET A 517 31.10 -16.12 -9.10
C MET A 517 30.19 -15.45 -10.12
N SER A 518 30.35 -15.79 -11.39
CA SER A 518 29.48 -15.30 -12.46
C SER A 518 28.08 -15.94 -12.41
N GLU A 519 27.15 -15.37 -13.17
CA GLU A 519 25.78 -15.89 -13.32
C GLU A 519 25.78 -17.33 -13.84
N ASP A 520 26.58 -17.61 -14.87
CA ASP A 520 26.68 -18.94 -15.47
C ASP A 520 27.33 -19.97 -14.53
N GLU A 521 28.36 -19.57 -13.79
CA GLU A 521 28.99 -20.45 -12.80
C GLU A 521 28.02 -20.80 -11.66
N PHE A 522 27.24 -19.82 -11.21
CA PHE A 522 26.23 -20.04 -10.19
C PHE A 522 25.12 -21.01 -10.66
N LEU A 523 24.64 -20.79 -11.89
CA LEU A 523 23.59 -21.64 -12.48
C LEU A 523 24.08 -23.07 -12.68
N ARG A 524 25.35 -23.28 -13.06
CA ARG A 524 25.96 -24.63 -13.07
C ARG A 524 26.02 -25.21 -11.65
N LEU A 525 26.48 -24.48 -10.67
CA LEU A 525 26.61 -24.93 -9.29
C LEU A 525 25.29 -25.44 -8.71
N ILE A 526 24.17 -24.83 -9.06
CA ILE A 526 22.84 -25.23 -8.56
C ILE A 526 22.14 -26.28 -9.42
N ASN A 527 22.54 -26.49 -10.69
CA ASN A 527 21.95 -27.46 -11.62
C ASN A 527 22.71 -28.80 -11.69
N ASP A 528 24.02 -28.81 -11.43
CA ASP A 528 24.84 -30.03 -11.34
C ASP A 528 24.58 -30.80 -10.03
#